data_03f749adc21d955619ecd356b355c42f
#
_entry.id   03f749adc21d955619ecd356b355c42f
#
_cell.length_a   1.000
_cell.length_b   1.000
_cell.length_c   1.000
_cell.angle_alpha   90.00
_cell.angle_beta   90.00
_cell.angle_gamma   90.00
#
_symmetry.space_group_name_H-M   'P 1'
#
loop_
_entity.id
_entity.type
_entity.pdbx_description
1 polymer ?
#
loop_
_entity_poly.entity_id
_entity_poly.type
_entity_poly.pdbx_seq_one_letter_code
_entity_poly.pdbx_strand_id
1 'polypeptide(L)'
;MLGGALSTQARPLVSRLNVVYLYVRELERSLAFYRDLLGIPLQGDGNWAQAQLGSTRFALHLAHEGVDDLGSGTVHLDFEVASIDEAVERVRAAGVEVHETMRDEWGAAANVVDPDGYRIALFEPPQ
;
A
#
# COMPACT_ATOMS: atom_id res chain seq x y z
N MET A 1 -18.28 24.04 -25.41
CA MET A 1 -17.63 23.98 -25.17
C MET A 1 -17.39 23.60 -24.99
N LEU A 2 -17.42 23.60 -25.08
CA LEU A 2 -16.75 23.46 -24.98
C LEU A 2 -16.31 22.61 -24.67
N GLY A 3 -16.99 22.66 -25.18
CA GLY A 3 -16.34 22.02 -24.52
C GLY A 3 -15.34 21.13 -24.72
N GLY A 4 -15.44 20.25 -25.11
CA GLY A 4 -14.38 19.38 -25.15
C GLY A 4 -13.15 19.98 -25.65
N ALA A 5 -13.30 20.69 -26.53
CA ALA A 5 -12.14 21.21 -27.08
C ALA A 5 -11.39 22.01 -26.13
N LEU A 6 -12.06 22.64 -25.29
CA LEU A 6 -11.39 23.44 -24.37
C LEU A 6 -10.58 22.70 -23.43
N SER A 7 -11.04 21.57 -23.03
CA SER A 7 -10.32 20.81 -22.04
C SER A 7 -8.95 20.45 -22.52
N THR A 8 -8.76 20.34 -23.81
CA THR A 8 -7.45 19.96 -24.30
C THR A 8 -6.45 21.07 -24.17
N GLN A 9 -6.92 22.27 -23.99
CA GLN A 9 -6.01 23.41 -23.90
C GLN A 9 -5.59 23.67 -22.47
N ALA A 10 -6.35 23.25 -21.52
CA ALA A 10 -6.02 23.52 -20.13
C ALA A 10 -4.94 22.61 -19.63
N ARG A 11 -3.96 23.19 -18.97
CA ARG A 11 -2.94 22.39 -18.34
C ARG A 11 -3.49 21.80 -17.07
N PRO A 12 -3.25 20.52 -16.81
CA PRO A 12 -3.66 19.96 -15.53
C PRO A 12 -2.89 20.62 -14.40
N LEU A 13 -3.58 20.90 -13.32
CA LEU A 13 -2.94 21.45 -12.15
C LEU A 13 -2.12 20.39 -11.43
N VAL A 14 -2.57 19.16 -11.47
CA VAL A 14 -1.88 18.05 -10.81
C VAL A 14 -0.99 17.35 -11.81
N SER A 15 0.30 17.23 -11.52
CA SER A 15 1.24 16.59 -12.44
C SER A 15 1.50 15.13 -12.09
N ARG A 16 1.37 14.76 -10.82
CA ARG A 16 1.61 13.38 -10.40
C ARG A 16 1.14 13.19 -8.98
N LEU A 17 1.03 11.94 -8.59
CA LEU A 17 0.77 11.59 -7.20
C LEU A 17 2.14 11.61 -6.49
N ASN A 18 2.30 12.48 -5.52
CA ASN A 18 3.59 12.66 -4.86
C ASN A 18 3.92 11.50 -3.91
N VAL A 19 3.02 11.21 -3.00
CA VAL A 19 3.25 10.17 -2.00
C VAL A 19 1.93 9.66 -1.48
N VAL A 20 1.89 8.35 -1.19
CA VAL A 20 0.81 7.75 -0.44
C VAL A 20 1.41 7.33 0.88
N TYR A 21 0.84 7.79 1.98
CA TYR A 21 1.36 7.36 3.27
C TYR A 21 0.25 6.96 4.21
N LEU A 22 0.59 6.08 5.15
CA LEU A 22 -0.32 5.61 6.17
C LEU A 22 0.14 6.14 7.51
N TYR A 23 -0.80 6.56 8.33
CA TYR A 23 -0.48 6.84 9.73
C TYR A 23 -0.38 5.52 10.46
N VAL A 24 0.66 5.37 11.27
CA VAL A 24 0.89 4.14 12.03
C VAL A 24 1.09 4.49 13.51
N ARG A 25 0.76 3.57 14.39
CA ARG A 25 0.88 3.82 15.83
C ARG A 25 2.30 3.65 16.31
N GLU A 26 3.01 2.66 15.78
CA GLU A 26 4.39 2.38 16.17
C GLU A 26 5.19 2.11 14.92
N LEU A 27 6.11 3.01 14.62
CA LEU A 27 6.85 2.92 13.36
C LEU A 27 7.62 1.61 13.23
N GLU A 28 8.31 1.18 14.32
CA GLU A 28 9.10 -0.06 14.26
C GLU A 28 8.26 -1.29 13.98
N ARG A 29 7.05 -1.34 14.53
CA ARG A 29 6.16 -2.47 14.30
C ARG A 29 5.70 -2.50 12.85
N SER A 30 5.39 -1.35 12.29
CA SER A 30 4.97 -1.25 10.90
C SER A 30 6.12 -1.50 9.94
N LEU A 31 7.33 -1.11 10.31
CA LEU A 31 8.50 -1.42 9.49
C LEU A 31 8.76 -2.92 9.47
N ALA A 32 8.53 -3.61 10.59
CA ALA A 32 8.68 -5.07 10.61
C ALA A 32 7.72 -5.71 9.61
N PHE A 33 6.54 -5.16 9.46
CA PHE A 33 5.55 -5.68 8.52
C PHE A 33 5.88 -5.27 7.08
N TYR A 34 5.97 -3.98 6.81
CA TYR A 34 6.12 -3.51 5.43
C TYR A 34 7.52 -3.68 4.87
N ARG A 35 8.54 -3.41 5.67
CA ARG A 35 9.92 -3.50 5.21
C ARG A 35 10.46 -4.92 5.32
N ASP A 36 10.34 -5.51 6.52
CA ASP A 36 11.03 -6.78 6.77
C ASP A 36 10.24 -7.97 6.24
N LEU A 37 8.93 -7.98 6.42
CA LEU A 37 8.12 -9.09 5.93
C LEU A 37 7.79 -8.94 4.45
N LEU A 38 7.26 -7.79 4.04
CA LEU A 38 6.85 -7.59 2.64
C LEU A 38 8.00 -7.16 1.72
N GLY A 39 9.11 -6.72 2.28
CA GLY A 39 10.28 -6.39 1.46
C GLY A 39 10.26 -5.01 0.82
N ILE A 40 9.42 -4.10 1.30
CA ILE A 40 9.41 -2.74 0.79
C ILE A 40 10.62 -2.00 1.36
N PRO A 41 11.50 -1.44 0.52
CA PRO A 41 12.76 -0.86 1.00
C PRO A 41 12.58 0.50 1.68
N LEU A 42 11.81 0.53 2.75
CA LEU A 42 11.54 1.74 3.50
C LEU A 42 12.78 2.21 4.25
N GLN A 43 13.06 3.50 4.16
CA GLN A 43 14.19 4.11 4.86
C GLN A 43 13.70 5.29 5.65
N GLY A 44 14.18 5.38 6.88
CA GLY A 44 13.82 6.45 7.79
C GLY A 44 13.66 5.91 9.20
N ASP A 45 13.47 6.82 10.13
CA ASP A 45 13.25 6.46 11.52
C ASP A 45 12.50 7.60 12.20
N GLY A 46 12.26 7.44 13.49
CA GLY A 46 11.54 8.47 14.22
C GLY A 46 10.08 8.48 13.84
N ASN A 47 9.69 9.44 13.03
CA ASN A 47 8.28 9.58 12.67
C ASN A 47 7.97 9.40 11.19
N TRP A 48 8.96 9.07 10.36
CA TRP A 48 8.73 8.95 8.92
C TRP A 48 9.68 7.96 8.28
N ALA A 49 9.15 7.07 7.45
CA ALA A 49 9.95 6.16 6.62
C ALA A 49 9.31 6.07 5.26
N GLN A 50 10.11 6.04 4.21
CA GLN A 50 9.57 6.07 2.85
C GLN A 50 10.36 5.18 1.90
N ALA A 51 9.72 4.81 0.81
CA ALA A 51 10.35 4.03 -0.26
C ALA A 51 9.76 4.47 -1.59
N GLN A 52 10.57 4.38 -2.63
CA GLN A 52 10.09 4.60 -3.99
C GLN A 52 9.63 3.24 -4.53
N LEU A 53 8.38 3.15 -4.93
CA LEU A 53 7.82 1.94 -5.51
C LEU A 53 7.36 2.29 -6.93
N GLY A 54 8.18 1.91 -7.92
CA GLY A 54 7.89 2.30 -9.28
C GLY A 54 7.85 3.81 -9.39
N SER A 55 6.77 4.36 -9.86
CA SER A 55 6.62 5.80 -10.02
C SER A 55 5.97 6.47 -8.82
N THR A 56 5.62 5.73 -7.80
CA THR A 56 4.92 6.27 -6.63
C THR A 56 5.76 6.08 -5.37
N ARG A 57 5.76 7.09 -4.51
CA ARG A 57 6.43 6.98 -3.23
C ARG A 57 5.42 6.50 -2.19
N PHE A 58 5.83 5.54 -1.39
CA PHE A 58 5.03 5.02 -0.31
C PHE A 58 5.72 5.34 1.01
N ALA A 59 4.96 5.72 2.03
CA ALA A 59 5.57 6.09 3.31
C ALA A 59 4.70 5.69 4.49
N LEU A 60 5.34 5.62 5.63
CA LEU A 60 4.69 5.42 6.92
C LEU A 60 4.96 6.66 7.76
N HIS A 61 3.93 7.19 8.37
CA HIS A 61 4.03 8.40 9.20
C HIS A 61 3.53 8.07 10.59
N LEU A 62 4.37 8.28 11.60
CA LEU A 62 3.92 8.04 12.95
C LEU A 62 2.72 8.94 13.24
N ALA A 63 1.66 8.35 13.77
CA ALA A 63 0.44 9.10 14.07
C ALA A 63 0.70 10.10 15.17
N HIS A 64 0.14 11.29 15.00
CA HIS A 64 0.26 12.35 16.01
C HIS A 64 -1.06 12.50 16.74
N GLU A 65 -1.07 13.34 17.76
CA GLU A 65 -2.26 13.58 18.53
C GLU A 65 -3.39 14.05 17.61
N GLY A 66 -4.56 13.49 17.76
CA GLY A 66 -5.70 13.82 16.91
C GLY A 66 -5.94 12.83 15.79
N VAL A 67 -5.02 11.92 15.55
CA VAL A 67 -5.21 10.87 14.54
C VAL A 67 -5.64 9.61 15.27
N ASP A 68 -6.93 9.35 15.32
CA ASP A 68 -7.47 8.22 16.07
C ASP A 68 -8.09 7.13 15.24
N ASP A 69 -8.41 7.40 13.99
CA ASP A 69 -9.12 6.43 13.16
C ASP A 69 -8.17 5.72 12.20
N LEU A 70 -7.25 4.95 12.76
CA LEU A 70 -6.31 4.19 11.94
C LEU A 70 -6.97 2.94 11.41
N GLY A 71 -6.52 2.50 10.27
CA GLY A 71 -7.01 1.27 9.68
C GLY A 71 -8.39 1.41 9.04
N SER A 72 -8.79 2.64 8.71
CA SER A 72 -10.07 2.88 8.08
C SER A 72 -10.16 2.12 6.76
N GLY A 73 -11.28 1.50 6.48
CA GLY A 73 -11.46 0.72 5.28
C GLY A 73 -11.77 1.51 4.01
N THR A 74 -11.66 2.81 4.06
CA THR A 74 -12.02 3.62 2.89
C THR A 74 -10.89 3.79 1.89
N VAL A 75 -9.65 3.51 2.29
CA VAL A 75 -8.51 3.56 1.38
C VAL A 75 -8.05 2.14 1.12
N HIS A 76 -7.90 1.80 -0.14
CA HIS A 76 -7.48 0.46 -0.54
C HIS A 76 -6.10 0.54 -1.18
N LEU A 77 -5.15 -0.21 -0.64
CA LEU A 77 -3.81 -0.29 -1.19
C LEU A 77 -3.60 -1.67 -1.78
N ASP A 78 -3.00 -1.68 -2.96
CA ASP A 78 -2.78 -2.89 -3.72
C ASP A 78 -1.30 -2.91 -4.10
N PHE A 79 -0.57 -3.90 -3.61
CA PHE A 79 0.85 -4.02 -3.90
C PHE A 79 1.07 -5.20 -4.85
N GLU A 80 1.78 -4.96 -5.92
CA GLU A 80 2.07 -6.01 -6.89
C GLU A 80 3.17 -6.93 -6.37
N VAL A 81 2.98 -8.24 -6.52
CA VAL A 81 3.96 -9.24 -6.17
C VAL A 81 4.24 -10.12 -7.39
N ALA A 82 5.41 -10.72 -7.43
CA ALA A 82 5.78 -11.60 -8.53
C ALA A 82 5.04 -12.93 -8.45
N SER A 83 4.82 -13.44 -7.25
CA SER A 83 4.13 -14.71 -7.03
C SER A 83 3.20 -14.59 -5.83
N ILE A 84 1.91 -14.74 -6.09
CA ILE A 84 0.93 -14.65 -5.01
C ILE A 84 1.07 -15.86 -4.06
N ASP A 85 1.40 -17.05 -4.61
CA ASP A 85 1.54 -18.23 -3.78
C ASP A 85 2.70 -18.07 -2.80
N GLU A 86 3.82 -17.56 -3.27
CA GLU A 86 4.97 -17.32 -2.43
C GLU A 86 4.68 -16.25 -1.38
N ALA A 87 4.00 -15.19 -1.79
CA ALA A 87 3.67 -14.11 -0.88
C ALA A 87 2.72 -14.59 0.24
N VAL A 88 1.70 -15.36 -0.12
CA VAL A 88 0.76 -15.90 0.85
C VAL A 88 1.45 -16.83 1.83
N GLU A 89 2.32 -17.70 1.33
CA GLU A 89 3.05 -18.61 2.20
C GLU A 89 3.92 -17.83 3.18
N ARG A 90 4.58 -16.81 2.71
CA ARG A 90 5.48 -16.01 3.52
C ARG A 90 4.74 -15.24 4.62
N VAL A 91 3.61 -14.64 4.30
CA VAL A 91 2.87 -13.88 5.31
C VAL A 91 2.20 -14.81 6.32
N ARG A 92 1.72 -15.98 5.87
CA ARG A 92 1.16 -16.96 6.79
C ARG A 92 2.22 -17.48 7.75
N ALA A 93 3.42 -17.72 7.26
CA ALA A 93 4.51 -18.19 8.11
C ALA A 93 4.88 -17.18 9.18
N ALA A 94 4.64 -15.90 8.92
CA ALA A 94 4.89 -14.84 9.88
C ALA A 94 3.70 -14.61 10.82
N GLY A 95 2.65 -15.41 10.71
CA GLY A 95 1.50 -15.28 11.59
C GLY A 95 0.48 -14.25 11.15
N VAL A 96 0.62 -13.74 9.93
CA VAL A 96 -0.34 -12.76 9.41
C VAL A 96 -1.52 -13.49 8.80
N GLU A 97 -2.73 -13.05 9.15
CA GLU A 97 -3.93 -13.65 8.62
C GLU A 97 -4.14 -13.26 7.18
N VAL A 98 -4.42 -14.24 6.35
CA VAL A 98 -4.75 -14.02 4.95
C VAL A 98 -6.24 -14.19 4.81
N HIS A 99 -6.91 -13.16 4.32
CA HIS A 99 -8.35 -13.21 4.15
C HIS A 99 -8.70 -13.71 2.76
N GLU A 100 -9.49 -13.01 2.03
CA GLU A 100 -9.96 -13.47 0.73
C GLU A 100 -8.81 -13.69 -0.25
N THR A 101 -8.85 -14.84 -0.92
CA THR A 101 -7.91 -15.10 -2.00
C THR A 101 -8.73 -15.36 -3.25
N MET A 102 -8.21 -14.93 -4.39
CA MET A 102 -8.88 -15.16 -5.66
C MET A 102 -7.87 -15.36 -6.76
N ARG A 103 -8.27 -16.08 -7.78
CA ARG A 103 -7.45 -16.25 -8.98
C ARG A 103 -8.38 -16.41 -10.16
N ASP A 104 -8.19 -15.56 -11.14
CA ASP A 104 -8.99 -15.61 -12.38
C ASP A 104 -8.14 -15.13 -13.55
N GLU A 105 -8.79 -14.84 -14.66
CA GLU A 105 -8.07 -14.39 -15.85
C GLU A 105 -7.42 -13.02 -15.70
N TRP A 106 -7.81 -12.26 -14.68
CA TRP A 106 -7.28 -10.92 -14.44
C TRP A 106 -6.10 -10.91 -13.48
N GLY A 107 -5.77 -12.07 -12.93
CA GLY A 107 -4.64 -12.20 -12.00
C GLY A 107 -5.03 -12.94 -10.74
N ALA A 108 -4.19 -12.84 -9.74
CA ALA A 108 -4.43 -13.48 -8.45
C ALA A 108 -4.19 -12.47 -7.33
N ALA A 109 -5.01 -12.54 -6.30
CA ALA A 109 -4.93 -11.58 -5.21
C ALA A 109 -5.20 -12.23 -3.86
N ALA A 110 -4.69 -11.62 -2.82
CA ALA A 110 -4.96 -12.01 -1.45
C ALA A 110 -5.00 -10.75 -0.59
N ASN A 111 -5.90 -10.72 0.38
CA ASN A 111 -5.99 -9.59 1.31
C ASN A 111 -5.35 -9.96 2.62
N VAL A 112 -4.58 -9.04 3.19
CA VAL A 112 -3.98 -9.20 4.52
C VAL A 112 -4.25 -7.94 5.33
N VAL A 113 -4.06 -8.05 6.64
CA VAL A 113 -4.30 -6.91 7.54
C VAL A 113 -3.00 -6.57 8.22
N ASP A 114 -2.63 -5.30 8.17
CA ASP A 114 -1.38 -4.85 8.76
C ASP A 114 -1.52 -4.65 10.28
N PRO A 115 -0.44 -4.30 11.01
CA PRO A 115 -0.51 -4.18 12.47
C PRO A 115 -1.48 -3.13 12.98
N ASP A 116 -1.83 -2.13 12.19
CA ASP A 116 -2.75 -1.07 12.60
C ASP A 116 -4.17 -1.29 12.08
N GLY A 117 -4.42 -2.42 11.42
CA GLY A 117 -5.75 -2.73 10.93
C GLY A 117 -6.02 -2.29 9.50
N TYR A 118 -5.02 -1.81 8.79
CA TYR A 118 -5.22 -1.48 7.38
C TYR A 118 -5.30 -2.76 6.56
N ARG A 119 -6.30 -2.84 5.70
CA ARG A 119 -6.44 -3.97 4.78
C ARG A 119 -5.69 -3.61 3.53
N ILE A 120 -4.80 -4.50 3.11
CA ILE A 120 -4.05 -4.32 1.88
C ILE A 120 -4.21 -5.55 1.02
N ALA A 121 -4.07 -5.36 -0.28
CA ALA A 121 -4.11 -6.46 -1.23
C ALA A 121 -2.72 -6.72 -1.76
N LEU A 122 -2.41 -7.99 -1.95
CA LEU A 122 -1.22 -8.42 -2.68
C LEU A 122 -1.74 -8.96 -4.00
N PHE A 123 -1.16 -8.54 -5.10
CA PHE A 123 -1.69 -8.84 -6.42
C PHE A 123 -0.61 -9.31 -7.38
N GLU A 124 -0.89 -10.43 -8.04
CA GLU A 124 -0.01 -10.95 -9.08
C GLU A 124 -0.72 -10.73 -10.41
N PRO A 125 -0.14 -9.98 -11.36
CA PRO A 125 -0.78 -9.74 -12.65
C PRO A 125 -0.93 -11.04 -13.45
N PRO A 126 -1.83 -11.09 -14.42
CA PRO A 126 -1.98 -12.29 -15.25
C PRO A 126 -0.72 -12.52 -16.07
N GLN A 127 -0.46 -13.77 -16.36
CA GLN A 127 0.72 -14.18 -17.13
C GLN A 127 0.59 -13.79 -18.59
#